data_e1279bc5064b389bf1932d7e0a87e223
#
_entry.id   e1279bc5064b389bf1932d7e0a87e223
#
_cell.length_a   1.000
_cell.length_b   1.000
_cell.length_c   1.000
_cell.angle_alpha   90.00
_cell.angle_beta   90.00
_cell.angle_gamma   90.00
#
_symmetry.space_group_name_H-M   'P 1'
#
loop_
_entity.id
_entity.type
_entity.pdbx_description
1 polymer ?
#
loop_
_entity_poly.entity_id
_entity_poly.type
_entity_poly.pdbx_seq_one_letter_code
_entity_poly.pdbx_strand_id
1 'polypeptide(L)'
;PQPPAASAAAQQTPADETLTVRFLDVGQGDSILLACGDETMLIDGGPVEEGQFLVSRLNRLDVAELTYVVNTHPDEDHCGGLAAVLAKYPAEHVYSSVTEYTTKVFSNVVKYADEQGHPVEVPQTGDSWTLGSASVQVIGPVQTYSDPNNGSLVLRVDYGGTSFLFTGDMEQNAEADLMDSGANVQADVLKVGHHGSPTSSSEAFLEAVAPSIAVISVGEDNDYGHPSADVLARLEALGTTIYRTDTQGEIIITSDGQTLTVTTDPTSREPAAGKDAPFIGNRNSMIVHSANCAKLPGEDNRVYFNTAEEAEEYGYQKHTCIK
;
A
#
# COMPACT_ATOMS: atom_id res chain seq x y z
N PRO A 1 -17.20 12.64 43.26
CA PRO A 1 -15.84 12.44 42.89
C PRO A 1 -15.82 11.50 41.68
N GLN A 2 -15.41 12.04 40.57
CA GLN A 2 -15.24 11.32 39.31
C GLN A 2 -13.94 10.50 39.43
N PRO A 3 -13.88 9.24 39.01
CA PRO A 3 -12.61 8.52 39.00
C PRO A 3 -11.65 9.16 37.97
N PRO A 4 -10.34 9.15 38.25
CA PRO A 4 -9.37 9.71 37.31
C PRO A 4 -9.38 8.90 36.01
N ALA A 5 -9.32 9.60 34.89
CA ALA A 5 -9.13 9.01 33.56
C ALA A 5 -7.86 8.15 33.59
N ALA A 6 -7.97 6.90 33.15
CA ALA A 6 -6.81 6.03 32.97
C ALA A 6 -5.92 6.65 31.88
N SER A 7 -4.74 7.05 32.29
CA SER A 7 -3.65 7.38 31.38
C SER A 7 -3.35 6.14 30.57
N ALA A 8 -3.51 6.19 29.25
CA ALA A 8 -2.98 5.17 28.35
C ALA A 8 -1.46 5.07 28.62
N ALA A 9 -1.04 3.93 29.16
CA ALA A 9 0.39 3.66 29.30
C ALA A 9 0.97 3.54 27.89
N ALA A 10 1.93 4.38 27.55
CA ALA A 10 2.71 4.23 26.32
C ALA A 10 3.28 2.80 26.30
N GLN A 11 2.91 2.02 25.29
CA GLN A 11 3.51 0.70 25.06
C GLN A 11 5.00 0.91 24.83
N GLN A 12 5.84 0.29 25.64
CA GLN A 12 7.29 0.32 25.44
C GLN A 12 7.59 -0.65 24.29
N THR A 13 8.04 -0.11 23.16
CA THR A 13 8.61 -0.91 22.07
C THR A 13 9.84 -1.68 22.57
N PRO A 14 10.05 -2.95 22.14
CA PRO A 14 11.33 -3.63 22.37
C PRO A 14 12.48 -2.81 21.79
N ALA A 15 13.61 -2.76 22.46
CA ALA A 15 14.72 -1.86 22.14
C ALA A 15 15.36 -2.06 20.75
N ASP A 16 15.04 -3.16 20.07
CA ASP A 16 15.61 -3.56 18.77
C ASP A 16 14.56 -3.75 17.66
N GLU A 17 13.28 -3.43 17.90
CA GLU A 17 12.22 -3.58 16.89
C GLU A 17 11.89 -2.23 16.26
N THR A 18 11.67 -2.22 14.95
CA THR A 18 11.26 -1.04 14.18
C THR A 18 10.00 -1.35 13.39
N LEU A 19 9.10 -0.38 13.27
CA LEU A 19 8.02 -0.43 12.29
C LEU A 19 8.51 0.16 10.97
N THR A 20 8.44 -0.62 9.90
CA THR A 20 8.72 -0.14 8.53
C THR A 20 7.42 -0.12 7.74
N VAL A 21 7.10 1.02 7.15
CA VAL A 21 5.94 1.22 6.27
C VAL A 21 6.46 1.61 4.89
N ARG A 22 6.12 0.80 3.88
CA ARG A 22 6.51 1.00 2.49
C ARG A 22 5.29 1.27 1.64
N PHE A 23 5.22 2.44 1.05
CA PHE A 23 4.23 2.78 0.03
C PHE A 23 4.84 2.39 -1.31
N LEU A 24 4.41 1.24 -1.82
CA LEU A 24 4.95 0.65 -3.04
C LEU A 24 4.48 1.46 -4.26
N ASP A 25 5.39 1.69 -5.20
CA ASP A 25 5.03 2.34 -6.45
C ASP A 25 4.38 1.31 -7.40
N VAL A 26 3.05 1.26 -7.36
CA VAL A 26 2.20 0.40 -8.21
C VAL A 26 1.52 1.19 -9.34
N GLY A 27 2.05 2.37 -9.67
CA GLY A 27 1.37 3.28 -10.60
C GLY A 27 0.13 3.90 -9.96
N GLN A 28 -0.98 3.97 -10.72
CA GLN A 28 -2.23 4.50 -10.18
C GLN A 28 -2.91 3.45 -9.30
N GLY A 29 -2.90 3.65 -7.99
CA GLY A 29 -3.47 2.74 -7.01
C GLY A 29 -2.70 2.72 -5.69
N ASP A 30 -3.16 1.90 -4.75
CA ASP A 30 -2.55 1.73 -3.44
C ASP A 30 -1.95 0.34 -3.27
N SER A 31 -0.75 0.28 -2.72
CA SER A 31 -0.20 -0.94 -2.13
C SER A 31 0.81 -0.54 -1.05
N ILE A 32 0.57 -0.97 0.19
CA ILE A 32 1.37 -0.54 1.32
C ILE A 32 1.77 -1.76 2.14
N LEU A 33 3.06 -1.99 2.29
CA LEU A 33 3.61 -3.07 3.11
C LEU A 33 4.10 -2.51 4.45
N LEU A 34 3.54 -3.04 5.54
CA LEU A 34 4.02 -2.79 6.89
C LEU A 34 4.77 -4.03 7.39
N ALA A 35 5.88 -3.82 8.08
CA ALA A 35 6.64 -4.88 8.75
C ALA A 35 7.05 -4.42 10.14
N CYS A 36 6.80 -5.26 11.15
CA CYS A 36 7.17 -5.02 12.55
C CYS A 36 7.54 -6.36 13.20
N GLY A 37 8.80 -6.50 13.60
CA GLY A 37 9.33 -7.81 13.99
C GLY A 37 9.25 -8.83 12.85
N ASP A 38 8.73 -10.00 13.15
CA ASP A 38 8.54 -11.08 12.17
C ASP A 38 7.17 -11.00 11.45
N GLU A 39 6.31 -10.05 11.80
CA GLU A 39 4.96 -9.92 11.23
C GLU A 39 4.90 -8.90 10.10
N THR A 40 4.09 -9.20 9.10
CA THR A 40 3.88 -8.34 7.92
C THR A 40 2.40 -8.15 7.62
N MET A 41 2.06 -6.95 7.17
CA MET A 41 0.71 -6.59 6.71
C MET A 41 0.78 -5.87 5.37
N LEU A 42 0.07 -6.40 4.39
CA LEU A 42 -0.11 -5.75 3.10
C LEU A 42 -1.49 -5.10 3.04
N ILE A 43 -1.53 -3.78 2.88
CA ILE A 43 -2.76 -3.02 2.64
C ILE A 43 -2.84 -2.72 1.16
N ASP A 44 -3.87 -3.21 0.50
CA ASP A 44 -4.14 -3.11 -0.93
C ASP A 44 -3.04 -3.71 -1.83
N GLY A 45 -3.33 -3.87 -3.09
CA GLY A 45 -2.47 -4.54 -4.05
C GLY A 45 -2.31 -3.83 -5.39
N GLY A 46 -2.77 -2.58 -5.50
CA GLY A 46 -2.73 -1.86 -6.77
C GLY A 46 -3.55 -2.52 -7.88
N PRO A 47 -3.43 -2.06 -9.12
CA PRO A 47 -4.16 -2.59 -10.26
C PRO A 47 -3.70 -4.02 -10.63
N VAL A 48 -4.53 -4.72 -11.41
CA VAL A 48 -4.30 -6.13 -11.79
C VAL A 48 -2.95 -6.36 -12.47
N GLU A 49 -2.53 -5.46 -13.34
CA GLU A 49 -1.27 -5.53 -14.07
C GLU A 49 -0.03 -5.48 -13.17
N GLU A 50 -0.15 -4.92 -11.98
CA GLU A 50 0.94 -4.81 -11.01
C GLU A 50 1.07 -6.05 -10.09
N GLY A 51 0.18 -7.03 -10.22
CA GLY A 51 0.22 -8.23 -9.37
C GLY A 51 1.53 -9.00 -9.43
N GLN A 52 2.14 -9.13 -10.63
CA GLN A 52 3.45 -9.80 -10.77
C GLN A 52 4.60 -8.95 -10.22
N PHE A 53 4.53 -7.62 -10.39
CA PHE A 53 5.48 -6.71 -9.76
C PHE A 53 5.43 -6.85 -8.24
N LEU A 54 4.23 -6.88 -7.64
CA LEU A 54 4.07 -7.05 -6.18
C LEU A 54 4.68 -8.37 -5.69
N VAL A 55 4.39 -9.48 -6.38
CA VAL A 55 4.99 -10.80 -6.06
C VAL A 55 6.51 -10.70 -6.08
N SER A 56 7.08 -10.11 -7.13
CA SER A 56 8.52 -9.90 -7.24
C SER A 56 9.06 -8.98 -6.14
N ARG A 57 8.34 -7.87 -5.84
CA ARG A 57 8.78 -6.91 -4.82
C ARG A 57 8.79 -7.54 -3.43
N LEU A 58 7.75 -8.27 -3.05
CA LEU A 58 7.69 -9.00 -1.79
C LEU A 58 8.82 -10.03 -1.66
N ASN A 59 9.12 -10.76 -2.75
CA ASN A 59 10.25 -11.70 -2.77
C ASN A 59 11.59 -10.97 -2.55
N ARG A 60 11.83 -9.83 -3.18
CA ARG A 60 13.05 -9.02 -2.97
C ARG A 60 13.16 -8.40 -1.58
N LEU A 61 12.05 -8.27 -0.90
CA LEU A 61 11.98 -7.80 0.50
C LEU A 61 12.04 -8.96 1.50
N ASP A 62 12.34 -10.19 1.01
CA ASP A 62 12.44 -11.41 1.80
C ASP A 62 11.16 -11.73 2.60
N VAL A 63 9.98 -11.30 2.10
CA VAL A 63 8.69 -11.64 2.71
C VAL A 63 8.42 -13.12 2.46
N ALA A 64 8.31 -13.92 3.52
CA ALA A 64 8.02 -15.34 3.43
C ALA A 64 6.51 -15.62 3.46
N GLU A 65 5.77 -14.89 4.28
CA GLU A 65 4.33 -14.98 4.50
C GLU A 65 3.76 -13.61 4.88
N LEU A 66 2.45 -13.45 4.81
CA LEU A 66 1.75 -12.25 5.22
C LEU A 66 0.88 -12.60 6.44
N THR A 67 1.13 -11.95 7.57
CA THR A 67 0.25 -12.12 8.74
C THR A 67 -1.13 -11.55 8.41
N TYR A 68 -1.16 -10.40 7.76
CA TYR A 68 -2.41 -9.75 7.35
C TYR A 68 -2.36 -9.30 5.90
N VAL A 69 -3.45 -9.53 5.17
CA VAL A 69 -3.78 -8.87 3.91
C VAL A 69 -5.04 -8.08 4.15
N VAL A 70 -5.01 -6.78 3.90
CA VAL A 70 -6.15 -5.89 4.07
C VAL A 70 -6.47 -5.23 2.74
N ASN A 71 -7.67 -5.41 2.25
CA ASN A 71 -8.21 -4.67 1.12
C ASN A 71 -9.13 -3.57 1.64
N THR A 72 -8.78 -2.31 1.40
CA THR A 72 -9.56 -1.18 1.92
C THR A 72 -10.95 -1.13 1.30
N HIS A 73 -11.05 -1.34 0.00
CA HIS A 73 -12.30 -1.40 -0.75
C HIS A 73 -12.12 -2.17 -2.08
N PRO A 74 -13.22 -2.62 -2.74
CA PRO A 74 -13.13 -3.60 -3.82
C PRO A 74 -12.78 -3.03 -5.21
N ASP A 75 -12.38 -1.76 -5.34
CA ASP A 75 -12.01 -1.19 -6.63
C ASP A 75 -10.69 -1.75 -7.14
N GLU A 76 -10.52 -1.79 -8.46
CA GLU A 76 -9.47 -2.54 -9.12
C GLU A 76 -8.06 -2.05 -8.78
N ASP A 77 -7.89 -0.74 -8.67
CA ASP A 77 -6.62 -0.09 -8.33
C ASP A 77 -6.22 -0.27 -6.84
N HIS A 78 -7.04 -0.99 -6.07
CA HIS A 78 -6.76 -1.44 -4.70
C HIS A 78 -6.71 -2.95 -4.58
N CYS A 79 -7.71 -3.67 -5.11
CA CYS A 79 -7.77 -5.12 -4.95
C CYS A 79 -7.06 -5.91 -6.07
N GLY A 80 -6.67 -5.26 -7.18
CA GLY A 80 -6.29 -5.91 -8.43
C GLY A 80 -5.14 -6.89 -8.30
N GLY A 81 -4.03 -6.46 -7.72
CA GLY A 81 -2.83 -7.27 -7.55
C GLY A 81 -2.92 -8.31 -6.43
N LEU A 82 -3.87 -8.18 -5.49
CA LEU A 82 -3.99 -9.08 -4.33
C LEU A 82 -4.20 -10.55 -4.71
N ALA A 83 -4.91 -10.82 -5.80
CA ALA A 83 -5.12 -12.18 -6.26
C ALA A 83 -3.80 -12.89 -6.64
N ALA A 84 -2.84 -12.17 -7.24
CA ALA A 84 -1.52 -12.71 -7.56
C ALA A 84 -0.68 -12.94 -6.29
N VAL A 85 -0.77 -12.01 -5.34
CA VAL A 85 -0.10 -12.14 -4.03
C VAL A 85 -0.64 -13.34 -3.28
N LEU A 86 -1.96 -13.48 -3.10
CA LEU A 86 -2.60 -14.60 -2.39
C LEU A 86 -2.39 -15.95 -3.10
N ALA A 87 -2.21 -15.96 -4.42
CA ALA A 87 -1.84 -17.19 -5.14
C ALA A 87 -0.41 -17.66 -4.84
N LYS A 88 0.46 -16.80 -4.33
CA LYS A 88 1.90 -17.05 -4.13
C LYS A 88 2.32 -17.07 -2.66
N TYR A 89 1.79 -16.18 -1.84
CA TYR A 89 2.16 -16.02 -0.44
C TYR A 89 1.07 -16.56 0.49
N PRO A 90 1.43 -17.34 1.53
CA PRO A 90 0.50 -17.63 2.61
C PRO A 90 0.06 -16.33 3.28
N ALA A 91 -1.24 -16.25 3.64
CA ALA A 91 -1.79 -15.16 4.42
C ALA A 91 -2.58 -15.77 5.59
N GLU A 92 -2.33 -15.30 6.82
CA GLU A 92 -3.04 -15.83 8.00
C GLU A 92 -4.43 -15.20 8.15
N HIS A 93 -4.53 -13.90 7.82
CA HIS A 93 -5.79 -13.15 7.89
C HIS A 93 -5.99 -12.35 6.61
N VAL A 94 -7.18 -12.44 6.02
CA VAL A 94 -7.56 -11.66 4.85
C VAL A 94 -8.78 -10.83 5.18
N TYR A 95 -8.59 -9.51 5.30
CA TYR A 95 -9.64 -8.55 5.63
C TYR A 95 -10.03 -7.73 4.40
N SER A 96 -11.30 -7.38 4.30
CA SER A 96 -11.80 -6.43 3.30
C SER A 96 -13.03 -5.70 3.83
N SER A 97 -13.38 -4.56 3.23
CA SER A 97 -14.62 -3.85 3.55
C SER A 97 -15.88 -4.63 3.15
N VAL A 98 -15.75 -5.62 2.26
CA VAL A 98 -16.85 -6.49 1.79
C VAL A 98 -16.35 -7.92 1.61
N THR A 99 -17.27 -8.91 1.69
CA THR A 99 -16.97 -10.32 1.36
C THR A 99 -17.36 -10.70 -0.06
N GLU A 100 -18.20 -9.90 -0.71
CA GLU A 100 -18.68 -10.11 -2.08
C GLU A 100 -18.72 -8.79 -2.84
N TYR A 101 -18.34 -8.82 -4.11
CA TYR A 101 -18.47 -7.69 -5.02
C TYR A 101 -18.73 -8.17 -6.45
N THR A 102 -19.22 -7.27 -7.31
CA THR A 102 -19.68 -7.65 -8.65
C THR A 102 -18.56 -7.87 -9.67
N THR A 103 -17.32 -7.45 -9.36
CA THR A 103 -16.18 -7.58 -10.27
C THR A 103 -15.55 -8.96 -10.19
N LYS A 104 -15.03 -9.43 -11.34
CA LYS A 104 -14.24 -10.66 -11.38
C LYS A 104 -12.90 -10.49 -10.62
N VAL A 105 -12.36 -9.28 -10.60
CA VAL A 105 -11.11 -8.96 -9.91
C VAL A 105 -11.24 -9.29 -8.44
N PHE A 106 -12.23 -8.73 -7.75
CA PHE A 106 -12.48 -9.03 -6.34
C PHE A 106 -12.85 -10.49 -6.09
N SER A 107 -13.65 -11.11 -6.99
CA SER A 107 -13.97 -12.53 -6.88
C SER A 107 -12.73 -13.43 -6.91
N ASN A 108 -11.66 -13.04 -7.61
CA ASN A 108 -10.40 -13.77 -7.58
C ASN A 108 -9.67 -13.61 -6.23
N VAL A 109 -9.74 -12.45 -5.59
CA VAL A 109 -9.21 -12.25 -4.22
C VAL A 109 -9.88 -13.22 -3.26
N VAL A 110 -11.21 -13.24 -3.24
CA VAL A 110 -12.00 -14.16 -2.40
C VAL A 110 -11.63 -15.62 -2.68
N LYS A 111 -11.53 -15.99 -3.97
CA LYS A 111 -11.17 -17.35 -4.38
C LYS A 111 -9.82 -17.79 -3.79
N TYR A 112 -8.78 -16.98 -3.91
CA TYR A 112 -7.44 -17.36 -3.45
C TYR A 112 -7.32 -17.33 -1.92
N ALA A 113 -8.07 -16.48 -1.24
CA ALA A 113 -8.21 -16.50 0.21
C ALA A 113 -8.88 -17.81 0.68
N ASP A 114 -9.99 -18.20 0.07
CA ASP A 114 -10.69 -19.46 0.34
C ASP A 114 -9.81 -20.70 0.07
N GLU A 115 -9.04 -20.70 -1.03
CA GLU A 115 -8.12 -21.80 -1.38
C GLU A 115 -7.02 -22.01 -0.33
N GLN A 116 -6.64 -20.95 0.40
CA GLN A 116 -5.72 -21.02 1.53
C GLN A 116 -6.40 -21.47 2.84
N GLY A 117 -7.75 -21.51 2.88
CA GLY A 117 -8.53 -21.80 4.08
C GLY A 117 -8.72 -20.60 5.01
N HIS A 118 -8.42 -19.40 4.54
CA HIS A 118 -8.57 -18.13 5.24
C HIS A 118 -9.54 -17.23 4.47
N PRO A 119 -10.87 -17.43 4.61
CA PRO A 119 -11.87 -16.66 3.88
C PRO A 119 -11.77 -15.17 4.22
N VAL A 120 -12.17 -14.33 3.28
CA VAL A 120 -12.23 -12.88 3.50
C VAL A 120 -13.20 -12.55 4.62
N GLU A 121 -12.73 -11.81 5.63
CA GLU A 121 -13.50 -11.33 6.76
C GLU A 121 -13.68 -9.81 6.68
N VAL A 122 -14.82 -9.30 7.18
CA VAL A 122 -15.08 -7.86 7.30
C VAL A 122 -14.87 -7.43 8.75
N PRO A 123 -13.76 -6.76 9.06
CA PRO A 123 -13.54 -6.25 10.40
C PRO A 123 -14.51 -5.10 10.69
N GLN A 124 -14.90 -4.97 11.94
CA GLN A 124 -15.83 -3.92 12.37
C GLN A 124 -15.06 -2.71 12.90
N THR A 125 -15.65 -1.54 12.76
CA THR A 125 -15.12 -0.32 13.41
C THR A 125 -15.03 -0.54 14.92
N GLY A 126 -13.82 -0.33 15.45
CA GLY A 126 -13.46 -0.62 16.83
C GLY A 126 -12.65 -1.91 17.02
N ASP A 127 -12.64 -2.81 16.04
CA ASP A 127 -11.75 -3.98 16.06
C ASP A 127 -10.29 -3.55 16.03
N SER A 128 -9.45 -4.36 16.67
CA SER A 128 -8.01 -4.09 16.74
C SER A 128 -7.21 -5.39 16.83
N TRP A 129 -5.99 -5.34 16.33
CA TRP A 129 -5.01 -6.41 16.43
C TRP A 129 -3.59 -5.84 16.59
N THR A 130 -2.60 -6.68 16.75
CA THR A 130 -1.19 -6.28 16.78
C THR A 130 -0.50 -6.68 15.48
N LEU A 131 0.51 -5.92 15.11
CA LEU A 131 1.50 -6.24 14.09
C LEU A 131 2.87 -6.10 14.77
N GLY A 132 3.44 -7.21 15.22
CA GLY A 132 4.55 -7.18 16.15
C GLY A 132 4.18 -6.38 17.41
N SER A 133 4.94 -5.36 17.73
CA SER A 133 4.62 -4.43 18.83
C SER A 133 3.80 -3.19 18.42
N ALA A 134 3.45 -3.05 17.14
CA ALA A 134 2.51 -2.02 16.69
C ALA A 134 1.06 -2.43 16.98
N SER A 135 0.20 -1.44 17.25
CA SER A 135 -1.25 -1.62 17.41
C SER A 135 -1.96 -1.13 16.16
N VAL A 136 -2.80 -1.97 15.58
CA VAL A 136 -3.66 -1.64 14.43
C VAL A 136 -5.09 -1.56 14.91
N GLN A 137 -5.80 -0.51 14.55
CA GLN A 137 -7.21 -0.31 14.87
C GLN A 137 -8.00 0.07 13.62
N VAL A 138 -9.16 -0.56 13.43
CA VAL A 138 -10.15 -0.15 12.43
C VAL A 138 -10.97 0.98 13.02
N ILE A 139 -10.85 2.19 12.47
CA ILE A 139 -11.61 3.36 12.94
C ILE A 139 -12.74 3.77 11.99
N GLY A 140 -12.76 3.23 10.77
CA GLY A 140 -13.80 3.42 9.76
C GLY A 140 -13.94 2.20 8.84
N PRO A 141 -15.03 2.13 8.06
CA PRO A 141 -16.11 3.12 7.94
C PRO A 141 -17.06 3.09 9.15
N VAL A 142 -17.60 4.24 9.55
CA VAL A 142 -18.48 4.35 10.72
C VAL A 142 -19.94 4.04 10.42
N GLN A 143 -20.28 3.91 9.16
CA GLN A 143 -21.59 3.48 8.67
C GLN A 143 -21.45 2.79 7.31
N THR A 144 -22.56 2.25 6.80
CA THR A 144 -22.58 1.66 5.45
C THR A 144 -22.76 2.74 4.40
N TYR A 145 -21.93 2.72 3.38
CA TYR A 145 -22.00 3.60 2.21
C TYR A 145 -22.37 2.81 0.97
N SER A 146 -23.06 3.47 0.03
CA SER A 146 -23.35 2.90 -1.29
C SER A 146 -22.19 3.03 -2.27
N ASP A 147 -21.31 3.99 -2.02
CA ASP A 147 -20.08 4.24 -2.75
C ASP A 147 -18.96 3.42 -2.11
N PRO A 148 -18.24 2.57 -2.86
CA PRO A 148 -17.16 1.77 -2.30
C PRO A 148 -16.01 2.59 -1.72
N ASN A 149 -15.69 3.75 -2.31
CA ASN A 149 -14.64 4.65 -1.80
C ASN A 149 -14.93 5.09 -0.36
N ASN A 150 -16.16 5.58 -0.12
CA ASN A 150 -16.59 5.96 1.22
C ASN A 150 -16.71 4.76 2.17
N GLY A 151 -16.83 3.54 1.63
CA GLY A 151 -16.81 2.28 2.35
C GLY A 151 -15.42 1.76 2.68
N SER A 152 -14.36 2.48 2.37
CA SER A 152 -12.97 2.08 2.64
C SER A 152 -12.75 1.78 4.12
N LEU A 153 -12.04 0.67 4.41
CA LEU A 153 -11.51 0.43 5.75
C LEU A 153 -10.48 1.53 6.07
N VAL A 154 -10.72 2.21 7.19
CA VAL A 154 -9.79 3.22 7.69
C VAL A 154 -9.02 2.63 8.86
N LEU A 155 -7.70 2.51 8.70
CA LEU A 155 -6.82 1.92 9.70
C LEU A 155 -5.95 2.99 10.35
N ARG A 156 -5.93 2.94 11.69
CA ARG A 156 -4.94 3.66 12.49
C ARG A 156 -3.91 2.68 13.00
N VAL A 157 -2.64 3.01 12.83
CA VAL A 157 -1.52 2.21 13.37
C VAL A 157 -0.71 3.08 14.33
N ASP A 158 -0.58 2.62 15.56
CA ASP A 158 0.22 3.26 16.60
C ASP A 158 1.44 2.41 16.93
N TYR A 159 2.62 3.04 16.96
CA TYR A 159 3.87 2.40 17.31
C TYR A 159 4.70 3.30 18.24
N GLY A 160 4.75 2.96 19.51
CA GLY A 160 5.35 3.81 20.53
C GLY A 160 4.68 5.18 20.62
N GLY A 161 5.41 6.24 20.28
CA GLY A 161 4.91 7.60 20.20
C GLY A 161 4.61 8.08 18.77
N THR A 162 4.67 7.21 17.77
CA THR A 162 4.38 7.55 16.37
C THR A 162 3.09 6.91 15.88
N SER A 163 2.43 7.54 14.91
CA SER A 163 1.11 7.15 14.44
C SER A 163 0.94 7.32 12.92
N PHE A 164 0.21 6.39 12.32
CA PHE A 164 -0.08 6.35 10.89
C PHE A 164 -1.59 6.24 10.69
N LEU A 165 -2.11 6.92 9.67
CA LEU A 165 -3.50 6.83 9.25
C LEU A 165 -3.60 6.46 7.78
N PHE A 166 -4.26 5.33 7.50
CA PHE A 166 -4.52 4.82 6.15
C PHE A 166 -6.01 4.93 5.87
N THR A 167 -6.38 5.67 4.85
CA THR A 167 -7.78 6.05 4.60
C THR A 167 -8.39 5.39 3.37
N GLY A 168 -7.59 4.59 2.63
CA GLY A 168 -8.01 4.12 1.31
C GLY A 168 -8.46 5.29 0.46
N ASP A 169 -9.63 5.18 -0.14
CA ASP A 169 -10.22 6.21 -0.99
C ASP A 169 -11.40 6.96 -0.33
N MET A 170 -11.42 6.95 1.01
CA MET A 170 -12.41 7.69 1.78
C MET A 170 -12.55 9.13 1.28
N GLU A 171 -13.77 9.55 1.01
CA GLU A 171 -14.10 10.89 0.53
C GLU A 171 -14.69 11.77 1.65
N GLN A 172 -14.89 13.06 1.34
CA GLN A 172 -15.26 14.11 2.31
C GLN A 172 -16.51 13.79 3.15
N ASN A 173 -17.49 13.07 2.60
CA ASN A 173 -18.66 12.66 3.35
C ASN A 173 -18.31 11.68 4.48
N ALA A 174 -17.51 10.67 4.17
CA ALA A 174 -17.07 9.69 5.16
C ALA A 174 -16.02 10.28 6.11
N GLU A 175 -15.19 11.24 5.66
CA GLU A 175 -14.31 12.01 6.54
C GLU A 175 -15.10 12.77 7.61
N ALA A 176 -16.18 13.44 7.21
CA ALA A 176 -17.05 14.18 8.15
C ALA A 176 -17.71 13.24 9.15
N ASP A 177 -18.28 12.12 8.67
CA ASP A 177 -18.92 11.11 9.53
C ASP A 177 -17.90 10.50 10.51
N LEU A 178 -16.67 10.24 10.06
CA LEU A 178 -15.59 9.71 10.89
C LEU A 178 -15.21 10.69 12.02
N MET A 179 -15.06 11.97 11.69
CA MET A 179 -14.80 13.02 12.71
C MET A 179 -15.96 13.17 13.68
N ASP A 180 -17.20 13.15 13.18
CA ASP A 180 -18.42 13.27 14.01
C ASP A 180 -18.59 12.06 14.94
N SER A 181 -18.06 10.89 14.58
CA SER A 181 -18.05 9.70 15.44
C SER A 181 -17.21 9.85 16.70
N GLY A 182 -16.29 10.82 16.71
CA GLY A 182 -15.31 11.02 17.78
C GLY A 182 -14.10 10.07 17.70
N ALA A 183 -13.89 9.39 16.56
CA ALA A 183 -12.71 8.57 16.33
C ALA A 183 -11.44 9.42 16.41
N ASN A 184 -10.35 8.82 16.90
CA ASN A 184 -9.04 9.50 16.93
C ASN A 184 -8.41 9.44 15.54
N VAL A 185 -8.53 10.52 14.77
CA VAL A 185 -7.95 10.66 13.43
C VAL A 185 -6.56 11.30 13.42
N GLN A 186 -6.10 11.86 14.55
CA GLN A 186 -4.80 12.53 14.64
C GLN A 186 -3.67 11.53 14.36
N ALA A 187 -2.76 11.86 13.41
CA ALA A 187 -1.66 10.98 13.04
C ALA A 187 -0.45 11.78 12.54
N ASP A 188 0.76 11.25 12.77
CA ASP A 188 2.00 11.84 12.29
C ASP A 188 2.18 11.65 10.78
N VAL A 189 1.72 10.50 10.25
CA VAL A 189 1.78 10.13 8.84
C VAL A 189 0.36 9.86 8.34
N LEU A 190 -0.01 10.53 7.26
CA LEU A 190 -1.26 10.32 6.54
C LEU A 190 -1.01 9.71 5.17
N LYS A 191 -1.62 8.55 4.86
CA LYS A 191 -1.87 8.17 3.47
C LYS A 191 -3.04 9.03 2.97
N VAL A 192 -2.75 9.91 2.04
CA VAL A 192 -3.76 10.83 1.49
C VAL A 192 -4.86 10.05 0.77
N GLY A 193 -6.10 10.36 1.08
CA GLY A 193 -7.26 9.66 0.53
C GLY A 193 -7.38 9.82 -0.99
N HIS A 194 -7.83 8.75 -1.65
CA HIS A 194 -8.22 8.73 -3.06
C HIS A 194 -7.15 9.34 -3.98
N HIS A 195 -5.88 8.97 -3.78
CA HIS A 195 -4.71 9.41 -4.55
C HIS A 195 -4.56 10.93 -4.68
N GLY A 196 -5.12 11.69 -3.73
CA GLY A 196 -5.17 13.16 -3.79
C GLY A 196 -6.29 13.71 -4.67
N SER A 197 -7.39 12.97 -4.85
CA SER A 197 -8.62 13.43 -5.50
C SER A 197 -9.17 14.69 -4.84
N PRO A 198 -9.77 15.63 -5.60
CA PRO A 198 -10.43 16.79 -5.00
C PRO A 198 -11.66 16.44 -4.16
N THR A 199 -12.16 15.19 -4.27
CA THR A 199 -13.30 14.67 -3.48
C THR A 199 -12.91 14.23 -2.08
N SER A 200 -11.62 14.10 -1.79
CA SER A 200 -11.04 13.68 -0.51
C SER A 200 -10.20 14.76 0.15
N SER A 201 -9.70 14.47 1.34
CA SER A 201 -8.74 15.31 2.07
C SER A 201 -9.28 16.74 2.26
N SER A 202 -10.48 16.83 2.85
CA SER A 202 -11.10 18.12 3.18
C SER A 202 -10.21 18.90 4.16
N GLU A 203 -10.33 20.23 4.12
CA GLU A 203 -9.56 21.12 5.02
C GLU A 203 -9.79 20.73 6.49
N ALA A 204 -11.05 20.53 6.88
CA ALA A 204 -11.41 20.15 8.25
C ALA A 204 -10.81 18.81 8.66
N PHE A 205 -10.80 17.82 7.75
CA PHE A 205 -10.19 16.52 8.02
C PHE A 205 -8.67 16.63 8.18
N LEU A 206 -8.00 17.33 7.27
CA LEU A 206 -6.56 17.54 7.32
C LEU A 206 -6.13 18.29 8.59
N GLU A 207 -6.91 19.31 9.02
CA GLU A 207 -6.68 20.02 10.28
C GLU A 207 -6.85 19.08 11.49
N ALA A 208 -7.82 18.17 11.46
CA ALA A 208 -8.06 17.20 12.54
C ALA A 208 -6.95 16.13 12.60
N VAL A 209 -6.48 15.66 11.46
CA VAL A 209 -5.35 14.70 11.37
C VAL A 209 -4.04 15.37 11.78
N ALA A 210 -3.81 16.61 11.33
CA ALA A 210 -2.61 17.41 11.57
C ALA A 210 -1.29 16.67 11.25
N PRO A 211 -1.15 16.06 10.07
CA PRO A 211 -0.02 15.19 9.75
C PRO A 211 1.25 16.02 9.52
N SER A 212 2.38 15.54 10.04
CA SER A 212 3.70 16.07 9.69
C SER A 212 4.19 15.56 8.33
N ILE A 213 3.74 14.37 7.94
CA ILE A 213 4.08 13.70 6.69
C ILE A 213 2.78 13.25 6.00
N ALA A 214 2.65 13.55 4.72
CA ALA A 214 1.59 13.03 3.85
C ALA A 214 2.21 12.23 2.72
N VAL A 215 1.69 11.04 2.47
CA VAL A 215 2.09 10.20 1.34
C VAL A 215 0.93 10.06 0.37
N ILE A 216 1.19 10.33 -0.90
CA ILE A 216 0.24 10.20 -2.00
C ILE A 216 0.72 9.06 -2.91
N SER A 217 0.02 7.93 -2.89
CA SER A 217 0.21 6.87 -3.89
C SER A 217 -0.56 7.27 -5.13
N VAL A 218 0.13 7.43 -6.24
CA VAL A 218 -0.44 7.97 -7.49
C VAL A 218 0.47 7.61 -8.67
N GLY A 219 -0.10 7.39 -9.84
CA GLY A 219 0.66 7.10 -11.07
C GLY A 219 1.14 8.36 -11.78
N GLU A 220 2.33 8.30 -12.43
CA GLU A 220 2.96 9.43 -13.14
C GLU A 220 2.03 9.92 -14.24
N ASP A 221 1.51 9.32 -15.10
CA ASP A 221 0.66 9.79 -16.21
C ASP A 221 -0.82 9.41 -16.01
N ASN A 222 -1.36 9.54 -14.78
CA ASN A 222 -2.74 9.18 -14.53
C ASN A 222 -3.74 10.11 -15.25
N ASP A 223 -4.81 9.53 -15.78
CA ASP A 223 -5.84 10.24 -16.53
C ASP A 223 -6.79 11.07 -15.64
N TYR A 224 -6.69 10.94 -14.32
CA TYR A 224 -7.58 11.58 -13.35
C TYR A 224 -7.14 13.00 -12.97
N GLY A 225 -5.89 13.37 -13.27
CA GLY A 225 -5.30 14.63 -12.83
C GLY A 225 -5.01 14.68 -11.33
N HIS A 226 -4.75 13.53 -10.75
CA HIS A 226 -4.33 13.39 -9.35
C HIS A 226 -2.80 13.49 -9.21
N PRO A 227 -2.30 14.01 -8.07
CA PRO A 227 -3.05 14.69 -7.02
C PRO A 227 -3.56 16.05 -7.50
N SER A 228 -4.74 16.46 -7.05
CA SER A 228 -5.31 17.76 -7.41
C SER A 228 -4.51 18.91 -6.77
N ALA A 229 -4.44 20.04 -7.46
CA ALA A 229 -3.76 21.22 -6.95
C ALA A 229 -4.36 21.71 -5.62
N ASP A 230 -5.66 21.53 -5.42
CA ASP A 230 -6.37 21.94 -4.21
C ASP A 230 -5.95 21.10 -2.99
N VAL A 231 -5.78 19.78 -3.14
CA VAL A 231 -5.29 18.91 -2.06
C VAL A 231 -3.84 19.25 -1.71
N LEU A 232 -2.98 19.44 -2.71
CA LEU A 232 -1.60 19.84 -2.48
C LEU A 232 -1.53 21.19 -1.72
N ALA A 233 -2.33 22.18 -2.14
CA ALA A 233 -2.35 23.48 -1.48
C ALA A 233 -2.82 23.41 -0.01
N ARG A 234 -3.81 22.54 0.31
CA ARG A 234 -4.25 22.32 1.70
C ARG A 234 -3.14 21.72 2.55
N LEU A 235 -2.46 20.69 2.06
CA LEU A 235 -1.34 20.05 2.77
C LEU A 235 -0.17 21.02 2.97
N GLU A 236 0.18 21.81 1.95
CA GLU A 236 1.22 22.83 2.03
C GLU A 236 0.87 23.92 3.03
N ALA A 237 -0.40 24.35 3.10
CA ALA A 237 -0.86 25.35 4.06
C ALA A 237 -0.74 24.90 5.52
N LEU A 238 -0.81 23.59 5.78
CA LEU A 238 -0.58 22.99 7.10
C LEU A 238 0.93 22.82 7.43
N GLY A 239 1.81 23.06 6.45
CA GLY A 239 3.26 22.81 6.61
C GLY A 239 3.62 21.33 6.58
N THR A 240 2.76 20.47 6.06
CA THR A 240 2.96 19.03 5.92
C THR A 240 4.03 18.74 4.86
N THR A 241 4.95 17.83 5.16
CA THR A 241 5.91 17.33 4.16
C THR A 241 5.23 16.31 3.27
N ILE A 242 5.20 16.55 1.95
CA ILE A 242 4.49 15.71 0.98
C ILE A 242 5.49 14.80 0.25
N TYR A 243 5.17 13.50 0.21
CA TYR A 243 5.86 12.51 -0.61
C TYR A 243 4.87 11.91 -1.61
N ARG A 244 5.36 11.62 -2.84
CA ARG A 244 4.52 11.12 -3.93
C ARG A 244 5.22 9.97 -4.66
N THR A 245 4.49 8.88 -4.93
CA THR A 245 5.06 7.71 -5.62
C THR A 245 5.39 8.00 -7.08
N ASP A 246 4.62 8.84 -7.77
CA ASP A 246 4.84 9.22 -9.18
C ASP A 246 6.14 10.00 -9.43
N THR A 247 6.66 10.69 -8.40
CA THR A 247 7.87 11.54 -8.54
C THR A 247 9.07 11.00 -7.79
N GLN A 248 8.87 10.13 -6.80
CA GLN A 248 9.92 9.67 -5.88
C GLN A 248 10.04 8.14 -5.83
N GLY A 249 9.16 7.41 -6.55
CA GLY A 249 9.10 5.95 -6.51
C GLY A 249 8.56 5.46 -5.16
N GLU A 250 9.04 4.34 -4.67
CA GLU A 250 8.63 3.79 -3.38
C GLU A 250 9.02 4.72 -2.22
N ILE A 251 8.08 5.01 -1.34
CA ILE A 251 8.30 5.81 -0.13
C ILE A 251 8.41 4.86 1.06
N ILE A 252 9.50 4.97 1.82
CA ILE A 252 9.79 4.09 2.95
C ILE A 252 9.87 4.93 4.21
N ILE A 253 9.00 4.65 5.17
CA ILE A 253 8.99 5.32 6.47
C ILE A 253 9.30 4.28 7.55
N THR A 254 10.36 4.52 8.31
CA THR A 254 10.73 3.72 9.48
C THR A 254 10.50 4.50 10.75
N SER A 255 9.95 3.80 11.75
CA SER A 255 9.77 4.32 13.10
C SER A 255 10.51 3.44 14.11
N ASP A 256 11.24 4.08 15.02
CA ASP A 256 11.82 3.48 16.23
C ASP A 256 10.88 3.62 17.44
N GLY A 257 9.65 4.06 17.22
CA GLY A 257 8.68 4.38 18.26
C GLY A 257 8.77 5.78 18.84
N GLN A 258 9.71 6.61 18.38
CA GLN A 258 9.87 8.02 18.78
C GLN A 258 10.11 8.93 17.58
N THR A 259 10.86 8.44 16.59
CA THR A 259 11.34 9.21 15.44
C THR A 259 10.90 8.53 14.15
N LEU A 260 10.46 9.33 13.19
CA LEU A 260 10.18 8.90 11.83
C LEU A 260 11.36 9.25 10.93
N THR A 261 11.82 8.28 10.16
CA THR A 261 12.82 8.48 9.10
C THR A 261 12.21 8.12 7.76
N VAL A 262 12.32 9.01 6.78
CA VAL A 262 11.79 8.79 5.42
C VAL A 262 12.94 8.63 4.44
N THR A 263 12.83 7.59 3.61
CA THR A 263 13.71 7.37 2.46
C THR A 263 12.85 7.08 1.23
N THR A 264 13.38 7.28 0.04
CA THR A 264 12.69 7.05 -1.22
C THR A 264 13.53 6.14 -2.11
N ASP A 265 12.87 5.30 -2.91
CA ASP A 265 13.53 4.43 -3.89
C ASP A 265 12.89 4.62 -5.28
N PRO A 266 13.39 5.59 -6.07
CA PRO A 266 12.88 5.85 -7.42
C PRO A 266 13.18 4.70 -8.40
N THR A 267 13.98 3.73 -8.00
CA THR A 267 14.36 2.57 -8.82
C THR A 267 13.66 1.28 -8.36
N SER A 268 12.74 1.36 -7.43
CA SER A 268 12.04 0.20 -6.86
C SER A 268 11.34 -0.68 -7.91
N ARG A 269 10.88 -0.07 -9.00
CA ARG A 269 10.28 -0.76 -10.15
C ARG A 269 11.33 -1.32 -11.14
N GLU A 270 12.59 -0.97 -10.97
CA GLU A 270 13.64 -1.45 -11.86
C GLU A 270 14.31 -2.71 -11.28
N PRO A 271 14.60 -3.71 -12.11
CA PRO A 271 15.46 -4.80 -11.68
C PRO A 271 16.84 -4.28 -11.28
N ALA A 272 17.43 -4.84 -10.24
CA ALA A 272 18.75 -4.44 -9.73
C ALA A 272 19.92 -4.72 -10.70
N ALA A 273 19.66 -5.20 -11.90
CA ALA A 273 20.67 -5.60 -12.87
C ALA A 273 21.21 -4.41 -13.68
N GLY A 274 22.53 -4.28 -13.76
CA GLY A 274 23.20 -3.27 -14.59
C GLY A 274 23.15 -3.59 -16.10
N LYS A 275 23.56 -2.64 -16.93
CA LYS A 275 23.55 -2.76 -18.40
C LYS A 275 24.36 -3.94 -18.97
N ASP A 276 25.26 -4.53 -18.16
CA ASP A 276 26.06 -5.71 -18.52
C ASP A 276 25.37 -7.04 -18.14
N ALA A 277 24.11 -6.99 -17.69
CA ALA A 277 23.36 -8.17 -17.28
C ALA A 277 23.15 -9.16 -18.44
N PRO A 278 23.09 -10.47 -18.13
CA PRO A 278 23.00 -11.51 -19.16
C PRO A 278 21.64 -11.59 -19.85
N PHE A 279 20.60 -10.93 -19.31
CA PHE A 279 19.24 -10.93 -19.87
C PHE A 279 18.72 -9.52 -20.06
N ILE A 280 18.03 -9.29 -21.17
CA ILE A 280 17.52 -7.98 -21.58
C ILE A 280 16.04 -8.12 -21.96
N GLY A 281 15.17 -7.52 -21.15
CA GLY A 281 13.73 -7.43 -21.39
C GLY A 281 13.38 -6.27 -22.33
N ASN A 282 12.26 -6.39 -23.00
CA ASN A 282 11.63 -5.32 -23.76
C ASN A 282 10.39 -4.83 -23.01
N ARG A 283 10.40 -3.61 -22.51
CA ARG A 283 9.27 -3.01 -21.74
C ARG A 283 7.94 -3.07 -22.48
N ASN A 284 7.95 -2.92 -23.81
CA ASN A 284 6.72 -2.83 -24.60
C ASN A 284 6.12 -4.19 -24.93
N SER A 285 6.96 -5.22 -25.12
CA SER A 285 6.47 -6.55 -25.49
C SER A 285 6.47 -7.55 -24.35
N MET A 286 7.02 -7.17 -23.20
CA MET A 286 7.23 -8.04 -22.04
C MET A 286 7.93 -9.36 -22.42
N ILE A 287 8.92 -9.31 -23.33
CA ILE A 287 9.72 -10.46 -23.74
C ILE A 287 11.16 -10.25 -23.28
N VAL A 288 11.72 -11.23 -22.57
CA VAL A 288 13.12 -11.23 -22.16
C VAL A 288 13.97 -12.04 -23.15
N HIS A 289 15.15 -11.51 -23.46
CA HIS A 289 16.13 -12.07 -24.36
C HIS A 289 17.46 -12.32 -23.63
N SER A 290 18.25 -13.30 -24.07
CA SER A 290 19.67 -13.35 -23.70
C SER A 290 20.36 -12.10 -24.25
N ALA A 291 21.32 -11.53 -23.54
CA ALA A 291 22.09 -10.35 -23.98
C ALA A 291 22.81 -10.57 -25.37
N ASN A 292 23.05 -11.83 -25.75
CA ASN A 292 23.62 -12.19 -27.02
C ASN A 292 22.57 -12.43 -28.12
N CYS A 293 21.31 -12.14 -27.90
CA CYS A 293 20.21 -12.35 -28.84
C CYS A 293 20.33 -11.35 -30.02
N ALA A 294 20.17 -11.84 -31.24
CA ALA A 294 20.18 -10.97 -32.44
C ALA A 294 18.93 -10.05 -32.53
N LYS A 295 17.91 -10.27 -31.68
CA LYS A 295 16.64 -9.53 -31.69
C LYS A 295 16.44 -8.72 -30.39
N LEU A 296 17.49 -8.03 -29.95
CA LEU A 296 17.36 -7.17 -28.77
C LEU A 296 16.46 -5.96 -29.04
N PRO A 297 15.75 -5.48 -28.04
CA PRO A 297 14.97 -4.23 -28.11
C PRO A 297 15.88 -3.02 -28.33
N GLY A 298 15.31 -1.92 -28.82
CA GLY A 298 15.98 -0.62 -28.80
C GLY A 298 16.41 -0.21 -27.40
N GLU A 299 17.46 0.60 -27.30
CA GLU A 299 18.07 0.91 -25.99
C GLU A 299 17.08 1.52 -25.00
N ASP A 300 16.19 2.40 -25.45
CA ASP A 300 15.18 3.08 -24.61
C ASP A 300 14.12 2.14 -24.02
N ASN A 301 14.01 0.92 -24.60
CA ASN A 301 13.03 -0.08 -24.17
C ASN A 301 13.68 -1.26 -23.42
N ARG A 302 14.95 -1.13 -23.03
CA ARG A 302 15.66 -2.21 -22.35
C ARG A 302 15.45 -2.16 -20.84
N VAL A 303 15.19 -3.34 -20.30
CA VAL A 303 15.23 -3.64 -18.87
C VAL A 303 16.23 -4.77 -18.66
N TYR A 304 17.07 -4.70 -17.66
CA TYR A 304 18.18 -5.60 -17.47
C TYR A 304 17.93 -6.54 -16.29
N PHE A 305 18.22 -7.84 -16.46
CA PHE A 305 17.97 -8.88 -15.44
C PHE A 305 19.21 -9.75 -15.27
N ASN A 306 19.49 -10.16 -14.03
CA ASN A 306 20.61 -11.08 -13.74
C ASN A 306 20.28 -12.52 -14.14
N THR A 307 19.00 -12.92 -14.07
CA THR A 307 18.52 -14.24 -14.46
C THR A 307 17.26 -14.14 -15.34
N ALA A 308 16.97 -15.21 -16.06
CA ALA A 308 15.72 -15.29 -16.83
C ALA A 308 14.51 -15.50 -15.92
N GLU A 309 14.72 -16.14 -14.78
CA GLU A 309 13.74 -16.35 -13.74
C GLU A 309 13.35 -15.02 -13.09
N GLU A 310 14.33 -14.15 -12.78
CA GLU A 310 14.07 -12.78 -12.34
C GLU A 310 13.17 -12.04 -13.32
N ALA A 311 13.44 -12.13 -14.63
CA ALA A 311 12.60 -11.50 -15.65
C ALA A 311 11.16 -12.07 -15.66
N GLU A 312 11.00 -13.38 -15.45
CA GLU A 312 9.67 -13.99 -15.34
C GLU A 312 8.90 -13.48 -14.11
N GLU A 313 9.60 -13.23 -13.00
CA GLU A 313 9.01 -12.62 -11.80
C GLU A 313 8.49 -11.20 -12.06
N TYR A 314 9.11 -10.48 -13.01
CA TYR A 314 8.64 -9.18 -13.51
C TYR A 314 7.61 -9.29 -14.64
N GLY A 315 7.07 -10.48 -14.90
CA GLY A 315 6.03 -10.72 -15.90
C GLY A 315 6.56 -10.87 -17.34
N TYR A 316 7.88 -10.95 -17.54
CA TYR A 316 8.45 -11.14 -18.87
C TYR A 316 8.36 -12.60 -19.31
N GLN A 317 8.03 -12.82 -20.57
CA GLN A 317 8.07 -14.15 -21.20
C GLN A 317 9.43 -14.42 -21.85
N LYS A 318 9.95 -15.64 -21.69
CA LYS A 318 11.22 -16.02 -22.32
C LYS A 318 11.12 -16.03 -23.84
N HIS A 319 12.03 -15.31 -24.50
CA HIS A 319 12.23 -15.46 -25.94
C HIS A 319 12.91 -16.79 -26.25
N THR A 320 12.68 -17.33 -27.43
CA THR A 320 13.26 -18.63 -27.90
C THR A 320 14.78 -18.69 -27.92
N CYS A 321 15.50 -17.56 -27.73
CA CYS A 321 16.94 -17.53 -27.55
C CYS A 321 17.44 -17.94 -26.18
N ILE A 322 16.55 -18.02 -25.21
CA ILE A 322 16.79 -18.53 -23.85
C ILE A 322 16.39 -20.01 -23.84
N LYS A 323 17.31 -20.87 -23.47
CA LYS A 323 17.11 -22.33 -23.48
C LYS A 323 16.76 -22.84 -22.10
#